data_49f4750de844bd9a5a71b0a587f1f9aa
#
_entry.id   49f4750de844bd9a5a71b0a587f1f9aa
#
_cell.length_a   1.000
_cell.length_b   1.000
_cell.length_c   1.000
_cell.angle_alpha   90.00
_cell.angle_beta   90.00
_cell.angle_gamma   90.00
#
_symmetry.space_group_name_H-M   'P 1'
#
loop_
_entity.id
_entity.type
_entity.pdbx_description
1 polymer ?
#
loop_
_entity_poly.entity_id
_entity_poly.type
_entity_poly.pdbx_seq_one_letter_code
_entity_poly.pdbx_strand_id
1 'polypeptide(L)'
;MSLEENFSWEFLKNVADALDSYRIRALIDAKKDILETGIYDEAQYEAILFKMLDEEKLKYSLFNYLKNNSRNNLKTLSKFSELNSFNLSKTLSLMELLKNEKLINVEILEDKIEGDENTQDKNIFKDFSITINDVQVSKLKPIYEPVKVIFDSKNCSGCGLCAGICPMNCLHIYNGFGKIDENKCIRCGLCYFICPRTYLPVKILNMTQDKASEIKEYQNIGPFLEAYSARTKVKEISEICQDGGISSTCLHYLFDKNKIDLALGAKMSNTLWRPEPILLKNKEDILSTAGTKYVNNPNLQLLNKDEVNNKKIAVVGVPCQMQAILKSKIYDIGLPSLNNINYRIGIFCMESFSYESLMKICEKLNVDIKSVKKMDINKGKFFIFTNKQEELSIPIKEISNLAREDCEVCYDLTSESADISIGSIGSPSGWNTVLIRTEIGKKLYNELIEDNLIESKPIAEVKPGLSLLQKVAGSKKSTSKKHINSKKEESMRVPNY
;
A
#
# COMPACT_ATOMS: atom_id res chain seq x y z
N MET A 1 -18.39 11.32 -30.30
CA MET A 1 -19.30 10.20 -30.02
C MET A 1 -18.97 9.68 -28.64
N SER A 2 -19.84 9.85 -27.67
CA SER A 2 -19.67 9.26 -26.36
C SER A 2 -19.77 7.74 -26.50
N LEU A 3 -18.93 6.98 -25.81
CA LEU A 3 -18.94 5.52 -25.82
C LEU A 3 -20.28 4.94 -25.29
N GLU A 4 -21.09 5.76 -24.63
CA GLU A 4 -22.38 5.40 -24.04
C GLU A 4 -23.50 5.15 -25.10
N GLU A 5 -23.36 5.70 -26.32
CA GLU A 5 -24.44 5.65 -27.31
C GLU A 5 -24.48 4.36 -28.16
N ASN A 6 -23.43 3.52 -28.14
CA ASN A 6 -23.37 2.28 -28.93
C ASN A 6 -22.71 1.13 -28.17
N PHE A 7 -23.02 0.97 -26.87
CA PHE A 7 -22.49 -0.13 -26.11
C PHE A 7 -23.10 -1.46 -26.56
N SER A 8 -22.27 -2.36 -27.10
CA SER A 8 -22.58 -3.76 -27.24
C SER A 8 -21.41 -4.61 -26.77
N TRP A 9 -21.66 -5.77 -26.20
CA TRP A 9 -20.62 -6.72 -25.80
C TRP A 9 -19.75 -7.14 -26.99
N GLU A 10 -20.29 -7.19 -28.18
CA GLU A 10 -19.57 -7.44 -29.43
C GLU A 10 -18.60 -6.30 -29.75
N PHE A 11 -19.03 -5.06 -29.57
CA PHE A 11 -18.16 -3.89 -29.73
C PHE A 11 -16.98 -3.94 -28.76
N LEU A 12 -17.22 -4.19 -27.46
CA LEU A 12 -16.17 -4.32 -26.45
C LEU A 12 -15.19 -5.43 -26.79
N LYS A 13 -15.68 -6.59 -27.24
CA LYS A 13 -14.85 -7.71 -27.65
C LYS A 13 -13.95 -7.32 -28.83
N ASN A 14 -14.50 -6.71 -29.85
CA ASN A 14 -13.75 -6.21 -31.00
C ASN A 14 -12.69 -5.19 -30.61
N VAL A 15 -12.99 -4.28 -29.68
CA VAL A 15 -12.00 -3.31 -29.21
C VAL A 15 -10.92 -3.98 -28.34
N ALA A 16 -11.28 -4.94 -27.49
CA ALA A 16 -10.33 -5.72 -26.73
C ALA A 16 -9.39 -6.54 -27.64
N ASP A 17 -9.93 -7.09 -28.72
CA ASP A 17 -9.15 -7.77 -29.76
C ASP A 17 -8.20 -6.83 -30.49
N ALA A 18 -8.68 -5.66 -30.88
CA ALA A 18 -7.87 -4.64 -31.56
C ALA A 18 -6.74 -4.07 -30.69
N LEU A 19 -6.96 -3.99 -29.36
CA LEU A 19 -5.97 -3.57 -28.39
C LEU A 19 -5.13 -4.73 -27.83
N ASP A 20 -5.40 -5.95 -28.29
CA ASP A 20 -4.78 -7.17 -27.78
C ASP A 20 -4.85 -7.32 -26.24
N SER A 21 -5.96 -6.85 -25.65
CA SER A 21 -6.16 -6.86 -24.20
C SER A 21 -6.75 -8.20 -23.73
N TYR A 22 -5.87 -9.10 -23.35
CA TYR A 22 -6.26 -10.38 -22.77
C TYR A 22 -7.12 -10.23 -21.51
N ARG A 23 -6.79 -9.24 -20.68
CA ARG A 23 -7.49 -8.94 -19.42
C ARG A 23 -8.96 -8.59 -19.67
N ILE A 24 -9.22 -7.68 -20.62
CA ILE A 24 -10.59 -7.28 -20.98
C ILE A 24 -11.34 -8.45 -21.61
N ARG A 25 -10.72 -9.22 -22.49
CA ARG A 25 -11.31 -10.42 -23.08
C ARG A 25 -11.76 -11.42 -22.02
N ALA A 26 -10.86 -11.73 -21.07
CA ALA A 26 -11.15 -12.67 -19.99
C ALA A 26 -12.34 -12.21 -19.12
N LEU A 27 -12.46 -10.91 -18.86
CA LEU A 27 -13.61 -10.37 -18.13
C LEU A 27 -14.89 -10.43 -18.96
N ILE A 28 -14.85 -10.09 -20.25
CA ILE A 28 -16.01 -10.21 -21.14
C ILE A 28 -16.51 -11.65 -21.19
N ASP A 29 -15.61 -12.60 -21.36
CA ASP A 29 -15.96 -14.01 -21.46
C ASP A 29 -16.52 -14.58 -20.13
N ALA A 30 -16.10 -14.04 -19.00
CA ALA A 30 -16.54 -14.45 -17.68
C ALA A 30 -17.72 -13.62 -17.11
N LYS A 31 -18.32 -12.74 -17.90
CA LYS A 31 -19.42 -11.85 -17.44
C LYS A 31 -20.47 -12.58 -16.63
N LYS A 32 -21.00 -13.68 -17.19
CA LYS A 32 -22.09 -14.44 -16.56
C LYS A 32 -21.69 -14.96 -15.19
N ASP A 33 -20.52 -15.62 -15.12
CA ASP A 33 -20.03 -16.21 -13.89
C ASP A 33 -19.73 -15.16 -12.81
N ILE A 34 -19.24 -13.99 -13.23
CA ILE A 34 -18.96 -12.88 -12.31
C ILE A 34 -20.27 -12.26 -11.75
N LEU A 35 -21.27 -12.05 -12.59
CA LEU A 35 -22.56 -11.51 -12.15
C LEU A 35 -23.31 -12.47 -11.23
N GLU A 36 -23.19 -13.78 -11.45
CA GLU A 36 -23.76 -14.81 -10.58
C GLU A 36 -23.16 -14.80 -9.15
N THR A 37 -21.98 -14.19 -8.95
CA THR A 37 -21.41 -14.04 -7.60
C THR A 37 -22.17 -13.03 -6.74
N GLY A 38 -22.96 -12.15 -7.33
CA GLY A 38 -23.65 -11.05 -6.64
C GLY A 38 -22.73 -9.94 -6.10
N ILE A 39 -21.43 -9.99 -6.37
CA ILE A 39 -20.45 -8.96 -5.94
C ILE A 39 -20.64 -7.67 -6.73
N TYR A 40 -21.01 -7.79 -8.01
CA TYR A 40 -21.30 -6.67 -8.90
C TYR A 40 -22.67 -6.83 -9.53
N ASP A 41 -23.41 -5.75 -9.62
CA ASP A 41 -24.52 -5.66 -10.56
C ASP A 41 -24.00 -5.42 -11.99
N GLU A 42 -24.87 -5.52 -12.99
CA GLU A 42 -24.49 -5.41 -14.39
C GLU A 42 -23.90 -4.02 -14.70
N ALA A 43 -24.49 -2.94 -14.18
CA ALA A 43 -24.04 -1.58 -14.42
C ALA A 43 -22.65 -1.33 -13.80
N GLN A 44 -22.43 -1.83 -12.60
CA GLN A 44 -21.10 -1.75 -11.95
C GLN A 44 -20.05 -2.53 -12.74
N TYR A 45 -20.40 -3.71 -13.22
CA TYR A 45 -19.49 -4.55 -14.00
C TYR A 45 -19.12 -3.88 -15.34
N GLU A 46 -20.10 -3.31 -16.02
CA GLU A 46 -19.88 -2.56 -17.26
C GLU A 46 -19.00 -1.33 -17.02
N ALA A 47 -19.23 -0.58 -15.95
CA ALA A 47 -18.42 0.57 -15.59
C ALA A 47 -16.94 0.17 -15.37
N ILE A 48 -16.67 -0.99 -14.77
CA ILE A 48 -15.32 -1.54 -14.61
C ILE A 48 -14.69 -1.83 -15.98
N LEU A 49 -15.41 -2.50 -16.87
CA LEU A 49 -14.92 -2.80 -18.21
C LEU A 49 -14.61 -1.55 -19.02
N PHE A 50 -15.48 -0.53 -18.97
CA PHE A 50 -15.25 0.74 -19.64
C PHE A 50 -13.99 1.43 -19.14
N LYS A 51 -13.79 1.51 -17.82
CA LYS A 51 -12.59 2.09 -17.25
C LYS A 51 -11.32 1.35 -17.66
N MET A 52 -11.36 0.01 -17.67
CA MET A 52 -10.24 -0.78 -18.13
C MET A 52 -9.93 -0.57 -19.61
N LEU A 53 -10.98 -0.44 -20.43
CA LEU A 53 -10.86 -0.18 -21.85
C LEU A 53 -10.24 1.20 -22.12
N ASP A 54 -10.67 2.23 -21.38
CA ASP A 54 -10.10 3.58 -21.50
C ASP A 54 -8.63 3.58 -21.05
N GLU A 55 -8.27 2.78 -20.06
CA GLU A 55 -6.89 2.63 -19.63
C GLU A 55 -6.01 1.96 -20.69
N GLU A 56 -6.49 0.90 -21.33
CA GLU A 56 -5.78 0.24 -22.43
C GLU A 56 -5.63 1.18 -23.64
N LYS A 57 -6.68 1.95 -23.98
CA LYS A 57 -6.59 2.96 -25.03
C LYS A 57 -5.56 4.05 -24.70
N LEU A 58 -5.56 4.54 -23.46
CA LEU A 58 -4.60 5.55 -23.05
C LEU A 58 -3.17 4.98 -23.06
N LYS A 59 -2.98 3.75 -22.57
CA LYS A 59 -1.70 3.04 -22.63
C LYS A 59 -1.18 2.96 -24.06
N TYR A 60 -2.04 2.57 -25.00
CA TYR A 60 -1.70 2.49 -26.41
C TYR A 60 -1.41 3.86 -27.02
N SER A 61 -2.22 4.89 -26.71
CA SER A 61 -2.01 6.26 -27.16
C SER A 61 -0.71 6.83 -26.62
N LEU A 62 -0.42 6.59 -25.34
CA LEU A 62 0.83 6.99 -24.69
C LEU A 62 2.03 6.31 -25.36
N PHE A 63 1.95 5.00 -25.58
CA PHE A 63 3.01 4.26 -26.27
C PHE A 63 3.32 4.84 -27.65
N ASN A 64 2.28 5.11 -28.46
CA ASN A 64 2.44 5.72 -29.79
C ASN A 64 2.99 7.15 -29.71
N TYR A 65 2.55 7.93 -28.72
CA TYR A 65 3.11 9.26 -28.47
C TYR A 65 4.60 9.20 -28.15
N LEU A 66 5.00 8.31 -27.23
CA LEU A 66 6.39 8.13 -26.84
C LEU A 66 7.26 7.58 -27.97
N LYS A 67 6.72 6.69 -28.80
CA LYS A 67 7.39 6.18 -30.00
C LYS A 67 7.74 7.29 -30.98
N ASN A 68 6.87 8.28 -31.12
CA ASN A 68 7.05 9.40 -32.05
C ASN A 68 7.80 10.59 -31.42
N ASN A 69 7.96 10.60 -30.11
CA ASN A 69 8.61 11.66 -29.34
C ASN A 69 9.63 11.05 -28.39
N SER A 70 10.85 10.87 -28.87
CA SER A 70 11.93 10.20 -28.08
C SER A 70 12.44 11.06 -26.94
N ARG A 71 12.26 12.38 -26.97
CA ARG A 71 12.68 13.31 -25.91
C ARG A 71 11.45 13.96 -25.27
N ASN A 72 11.35 13.86 -23.97
CA ASN A 72 10.20 14.31 -23.20
C ASN A 72 10.62 14.95 -21.88
N ASN A 73 9.69 15.69 -21.26
CA ASN A 73 9.77 16.17 -19.90
C ASN A 73 8.35 16.20 -19.29
N LEU A 74 8.24 16.56 -18.01
CA LEU A 74 6.94 16.59 -17.33
C LEU A 74 5.94 17.56 -17.98
N LYS A 75 6.41 18.67 -18.58
CA LYS A 75 5.56 19.63 -19.28
C LYS A 75 4.94 19.03 -20.54
N THR A 76 5.73 18.28 -21.32
CA THR A 76 5.23 17.62 -22.55
C THR A 76 4.26 16.49 -22.19
N LEU A 77 4.51 15.75 -21.12
CA LEU A 77 3.58 14.72 -20.62
C LEU A 77 2.31 15.32 -20.02
N SER A 78 2.38 16.46 -19.31
CA SER A 78 1.19 17.16 -18.82
C SER A 78 0.29 17.57 -19.99
N LYS A 79 0.86 18.14 -21.03
CA LYS A 79 0.11 18.50 -22.24
C LYS A 79 -0.52 17.29 -22.93
N PHE A 80 0.21 16.16 -23.02
CA PHE A 80 -0.37 14.91 -23.52
C PHE A 80 -1.55 14.45 -22.65
N SER A 81 -1.42 14.51 -21.32
CA SER A 81 -2.47 14.12 -20.38
C SER A 81 -3.73 14.97 -20.55
N GLU A 82 -3.58 16.29 -20.62
CA GLU A 82 -4.68 17.24 -20.84
C GLU A 82 -5.42 16.96 -22.15
N LEU A 83 -4.70 16.72 -23.25
CA LEU A 83 -5.28 16.41 -24.56
C LEU A 83 -6.07 15.10 -24.58
N ASN A 84 -5.77 14.17 -23.68
CA ASN A 84 -6.44 12.87 -23.57
C ASN A 84 -7.42 12.81 -22.38
N SER A 85 -7.72 13.95 -21.75
CA SER A 85 -8.66 14.06 -20.60
C SER A 85 -8.26 13.23 -19.38
N PHE A 86 -6.97 13.03 -19.15
CA PHE A 86 -6.43 12.34 -17.98
C PHE A 86 -5.54 13.27 -17.16
N ASN A 87 -5.30 12.91 -15.91
CA ASN A 87 -4.31 13.63 -15.10
C ASN A 87 -2.88 13.12 -15.36
N LEU A 88 -1.90 13.97 -15.08
CA LEU A 88 -0.48 13.66 -15.28
C LEU A 88 -0.05 12.40 -14.47
N SER A 89 -0.60 12.23 -13.27
CA SER A 89 -0.31 11.06 -12.42
C SER A 89 -0.66 9.74 -13.11
N LYS A 90 -1.81 9.67 -13.78
CA LYS A 90 -2.24 8.50 -14.56
C LYS A 90 -1.28 8.23 -15.72
N THR A 91 -0.89 9.28 -16.45
CA THR A 91 0.07 9.16 -17.56
C THR A 91 1.43 8.65 -17.09
N LEU A 92 1.94 9.17 -15.98
CA LEU A 92 3.20 8.70 -15.38
C LEU A 92 3.11 7.24 -14.90
N SER A 93 1.97 6.85 -14.33
CA SER A 93 1.73 5.45 -13.93
C SER A 93 1.77 4.50 -15.12
N LEU A 94 1.16 4.88 -16.22
CA LEU A 94 1.17 4.08 -17.46
C LEU A 94 2.56 4.04 -18.09
N MET A 95 3.32 5.14 -18.04
CA MET A 95 4.70 5.15 -18.51
C MET A 95 5.58 4.19 -17.69
N GLU A 96 5.42 4.18 -16.37
CA GLU A 96 6.12 3.23 -15.49
C GLU A 96 5.71 1.78 -15.78
N LEU A 97 4.44 1.54 -16.10
CA LEU A 97 3.95 0.23 -16.53
C LEU A 97 4.64 -0.20 -17.83
N LEU A 98 4.68 0.65 -18.85
CA LEU A 98 5.37 0.36 -20.13
C LEU A 98 6.85 0.05 -19.93
N LYS A 99 7.51 0.77 -19.02
CA LYS A 99 8.90 0.52 -18.64
C LYS A 99 9.08 -0.83 -17.95
N ASN A 100 8.20 -1.18 -17.02
CA ASN A 100 8.23 -2.46 -16.30
C ASN A 100 7.94 -3.64 -17.22
N GLU A 101 7.09 -3.45 -18.21
CA GLU A 101 6.84 -4.44 -19.28
C GLU A 101 8.03 -4.50 -20.27
N LYS A 102 9.08 -3.71 -20.06
CA LYS A 102 10.27 -3.58 -20.93
C LYS A 102 9.95 -3.15 -22.36
N LEU A 103 8.85 -2.47 -22.56
CA LEU A 103 8.45 -1.94 -23.86
C LEU A 103 9.19 -0.64 -24.19
N ILE A 104 9.56 0.11 -23.17
CA ILE A 104 10.35 1.34 -23.27
C ILE A 104 11.49 1.31 -22.25
N ASN A 105 12.59 1.98 -22.59
CA ASN A 105 13.62 2.40 -21.65
C ASN A 105 13.54 3.90 -21.45
N VAL A 106 13.75 4.37 -20.21
CA VAL A 106 13.71 5.78 -19.86
C VAL A 106 15.04 6.16 -19.25
N GLU A 107 15.74 7.10 -19.85
CA GLU A 107 17.01 7.65 -19.37
C GLU A 107 16.84 9.14 -19.07
N ILE A 108 17.22 9.55 -17.86
CA ILE A 108 17.24 10.95 -17.48
C ILE A 108 18.45 11.60 -18.16
N LEU A 109 18.21 12.67 -18.92
CA LEU A 109 19.27 13.43 -19.54
C LEU A 109 19.88 14.37 -18.50
N GLU A 110 21.20 14.23 -18.28
CA GLU A 110 21.95 15.20 -17.50
C GLU A 110 22.10 16.48 -18.31
N ASP A 111 21.59 17.60 -17.80
CA ASP A 111 21.84 18.90 -18.42
C ASP A 111 23.34 19.20 -18.34
N LYS A 112 23.95 19.41 -19.48
CA LYS A 112 25.21 20.18 -19.55
C LYS A 112 24.86 21.58 -19.12
N ILE A 113 25.18 21.93 -17.89
CA ILE A 113 25.02 23.28 -17.35
C ILE A 113 26.03 24.17 -18.04
N GLU A 114 25.63 24.88 -19.10
CA GLU A 114 26.28 26.11 -19.52
C GLU A 114 25.53 27.27 -18.85
N GLY A 115 26.16 27.82 -17.83
CA GLY A 115 26.04 29.15 -17.27
C GLY A 115 24.66 29.78 -17.07
N ASP A 116 24.16 29.80 -15.84
CA ASP A 116 23.78 30.99 -15.07
C ASP A 116 23.29 30.63 -13.66
N GLU A 117 23.91 31.27 -12.63
CA GLU A 117 23.79 30.85 -11.22
C GLU A 117 22.57 31.41 -10.47
N ASN A 118 21.58 32.01 -11.12
CA ASN A 118 20.51 32.72 -10.43
C ASN A 118 19.08 32.36 -10.88
N THR A 119 18.67 31.12 -10.65
CA THR A 119 17.23 30.83 -10.57
C THR A 119 16.95 29.61 -9.69
N GLN A 120 16.20 29.82 -8.61
CA GLN A 120 15.79 28.82 -7.62
C GLN A 120 14.78 27.76 -8.16
N ASP A 121 14.45 27.76 -9.45
CA ASP A 121 13.45 26.88 -10.08
C ASP A 121 14.05 25.67 -10.85
N LYS A 122 15.31 25.35 -10.65
CA LYS A 122 16.12 24.45 -11.51
C LYS A 122 15.86 22.95 -11.43
N ASN A 123 14.95 22.44 -10.61
CA ASN A 123 14.86 20.99 -10.37
C ASN A 123 13.58 20.27 -10.84
N ILE A 124 12.61 20.95 -11.46
CA ILE A 124 11.28 20.35 -11.72
C ILE A 124 11.15 19.76 -13.15
N PHE A 125 12.01 20.12 -14.10
CA PHE A 125 11.84 19.76 -15.51
C PHE A 125 13.07 19.13 -16.14
N LYS A 126 13.62 18.04 -15.53
CA LYS A 126 14.66 17.28 -16.24
C LYS A 126 14.06 16.62 -17.47
N ASP A 127 14.72 16.84 -18.61
CA ASP A 127 14.43 16.10 -19.83
C ASP A 127 14.81 14.64 -19.66
N PHE A 128 14.07 13.75 -20.29
CA PHE A 128 14.40 12.34 -20.35
C PHE A 128 14.25 11.83 -21.79
N SER A 129 15.06 10.87 -22.15
CA SER A 129 14.98 10.16 -23.41
C SER A 129 14.22 8.85 -23.27
N ILE A 130 13.51 8.46 -24.31
CA ILE A 130 12.80 7.19 -24.38
C ILE A 130 13.26 6.43 -25.61
N THR A 131 13.66 5.20 -25.39
CA THR A 131 13.94 4.24 -26.47
C THR A 131 12.92 3.11 -26.43
N ILE A 132 12.42 2.73 -27.60
CA ILE A 132 11.48 1.63 -27.77
C ILE A 132 12.24 0.32 -27.88
N ASN A 133 11.79 -0.69 -27.17
CA ASN A 133 12.32 -2.04 -27.28
C ASN A 133 11.55 -2.82 -28.36
N ASP A 134 11.90 -2.65 -29.61
CA ASP A 134 11.20 -3.29 -30.75
C ASP A 134 11.13 -4.80 -30.65
N VAL A 135 12.13 -5.47 -30.04
CA VAL A 135 12.14 -6.92 -29.83
C VAL A 135 11.05 -7.33 -28.82
N GLN A 136 10.80 -6.55 -27.80
CA GLN A 136 9.74 -6.83 -26.83
C GLN A 136 8.37 -6.46 -27.38
N VAL A 137 8.26 -5.38 -28.15
CA VAL A 137 7.02 -4.97 -28.82
C VAL A 137 6.53 -6.07 -29.78
N SER A 138 7.42 -6.72 -30.52
CA SER A 138 7.05 -7.85 -31.38
C SER A 138 6.61 -9.10 -30.61
N LYS A 139 6.93 -9.20 -29.32
CA LYS A 139 6.56 -10.28 -28.41
C LYS A 139 5.37 -9.93 -27.52
N LEU A 140 4.71 -8.81 -27.77
CA LEU A 140 3.52 -8.37 -27.03
C LEU A 140 2.38 -9.39 -27.14
N LYS A 141 2.58 -10.53 -26.48
CA LYS A 141 1.46 -11.29 -25.96
C LYS A 141 1.21 -10.69 -24.58
N PRO A 142 -0.02 -10.35 -24.23
CA PRO A 142 -0.33 -9.91 -22.90
C PRO A 142 0.14 -10.99 -21.94
N ILE A 143 1.25 -10.73 -21.26
CA ILE A 143 1.77 -11.64 -20.25
C ILE A 143 0.85 -11.46 -19.07
N TYR A 144 -0.19 -12.26 -19.07
CA TYR A 144 -1.01 -12.47 -17.94
C TYR A 144 -0.29 -13.45 -17.00
N GLU A 145 0.46 -12.90 -16.06
CA GLU A 145 0.93 -13.65 -14.91
C GLU A 145 -0.06 -13.41 -13.76
N PRO A 146 -0.75 -14.46 -13.26
CA PRO A 146 -1.56 -14.32 -12.08
C PRO A 146 -0.67 -13.96 -10.89
N VAL A 147 -1.26 -13.34 -9.86
CA VAL A 147 -0.54 -13.04 -8.62
C VAL A 147 0.13 -14.27 -7.98
N LYS A 148 -0.18 -15.48 -8.46
CA LYS A 148 0.44 -16.72 -8.06
C LYS A 148 1.97 -16.69 -8.14
N VAL A 149 2.55 -16.03 -9.15
CA VAL A 149 4.01 -15.88 -9.27
C VAL A 149 4.61 -15.11 -8.08
N ILE A 150 3.84 -14.23 -7.45
CA ILE A 150 4.23 -13.53 -6.24
C ILE A 150 4.14 -14.44 -5.01
N PHE A 151 3.16 -15.36 -4.99
CA PHE A 151 3.02 -16.34 -3.93
C PHE A 151 4.16 -17.36 -3.99
N ASP A 152 4.42 -17.92 -5.16
CA ASP A 152 5.45 -18.93 -5.40
C ASP A 152 6.87 -18.37 -5.13
N SER A 153 7.12 -17.10 -5.42
CA SER A 153 8.40 -16.43 -5.15
C SER A 153 8.55 -15.96 -3.69
N LYS A 154 7.56 -16.26 -2.82
CA LYS A 154 7.51 -15.86 -1.39
C LYS A 154 7.57 -14.33 -1.15
N ASN A 155 7.33 -13.53 -2.17
CA ASN A 155 7.28 -12.08 -2.05
C ASN A 155 5.91 -11.56 -1.57
N CYS A 156 4.94 -12.45 -1.34
CA CYS A 156 3.60 -12.07 -0.90
C CYS A 156 3.63 -11.44 0.50
N SER A 157 3.25 -10.16 0.60
CA SER A 157 3.16 -9.46 1.88
C SER A 157 1.95 -9.88 2.72
N GLY A 158 1.04 -10.69 2.20
CA GLY A 158 -0.17 -11.10 2.91
C GLY A 158 -1.12 -9.93 3.21
N CYS A 159 -1.08 -8.84 2.43
CA CYS A 159 -1.92 -7.65 2.68
C CYS A 159 -3.43 -7.93 2.52
N GLY A 160 -3.79 -8.93 1.71
CA GLY A 160 -5.17 -9.35 1.51
C GLY A 160 -5.90 -8.66 0.36
N LEU A 161 -5.34 -7.63 -0.28
CA LEU A 161 -6.07 -6.85 -1.28
C LEU A 161 -6.51 -7.70 -2.49
N CYS A 162 -5.63 -8.57 -2.99
CA CYS A 162 -5.97 -9.46 -4.11
C CYS A 162 -7.17 -10.36 -3.82
N ALA A 163 -7.33 -10.82 -2.57
CA ALA A 163 -8.51 -11.57 -2.12
C ALA A 163 -9.73 -10.65 -1.95
N GLY A 164 -9.50 -9.42 -1.46
CA GLY A 164 -10.57 -8.43 -1.24
C GLY A 164 -11.21 -7.87 -2.50
N ILE A 165 -10.58 -8.07 -3.67
CA ILE A 165 -11.10 -7.55 -4.94
C ILE A 165 -11.37 -8.65 -5.97
N CYS A 166 -11.12 -9.91 -5.63
CA CYS A 166 -11.28 -11.01 -6.57
C CYS A 166 -12.77 -11.25 -6.88
N PRO A 167 -13.24 -11.04 -8.12
CA PRO A 167 -14.65 -11.22 -8.45
C PRO A 167 -15.08 -12.70 -8.38
N MET A 168 -14.13 -13.62 -8.44
CA MET A 168 -14.40 -15.06 -8.39
C MET A 168 -14.16 -15.68 -7.00
N ASN A 169 -13.80 -14.87 -6.00
CA ASN A 169 -13.46 -15.36 -4.65
C ASN A 169 -12.48 -16.54 -4.66
N CYS A 170 -11.59 -16.60 -5.66
CA CYS A 170 -10.63 -17.68 -5.82
C CYS A 170 -9.29 -17.45 -5.10
N LEU A 171 -9.14 -16.30 -4.44
CA LEU A 171 -7.92 -15.92 -3.75
C LEU A 171 -8.15 -15.85 -2.24
N HIS A 172 -7.24 -16.45 -1.48
CA HIS A 172 -7.29 -16.48 -0.03
C HIS A 172 -5.92 -16.21 0.56
N ILE A 173 -5.87 -15.58 1.72
CA ILE A 173 -4.63 -15.44 2.49
C ILE A 173 -4.70 -16.39 3.68
N TYR A 174 -3.77 -17.32 3.74
CA TYR A 174 -3.65 -18.29 4.81
C TYR A 174 -2.26 -18.22 5.43
N ASN A 175 -2.18 -18.07 6.74
CA ASN A 175 -0.93 -17.88 7.49
C ASN A 175 -0.02 -16.78 6.87
N GLY A 176 -0.63 -15.72 6.35
CA GLY A 176 0.07 -14.60 5.71
C GLY A 176 0.51 -14.84 4.27
N PHE A 177 0.23 -15.99 3.68
CA PHE A 177 0.57 -16.30 2.28
C PHE A 177 -0.67 -16.42 1.42
N GLY A 178 -0.57 -15.91 0.19
CA GLY A 178 -1.64 -16.04 -0.79
C GLY A 178 -1.76 -17.47 -1.30
N LYS A 179 -3.01 -17.91 -1.49
CA LYS A 179 -3.37 -19.15 -2.18
C LYS A 179 -4.41 -18.84 -3.24
N ILE A 180 -4.37 -19.56 -4.35
CA ILE A 180 -5.32 -19.42 -5.45
C ILE A 180 -5.97 -20.78 -5.75
N ASP A 181 -7.28 -20.75 -5.92
CA ASP A 181 -8.04 -21.84 -6.55
C ASP A 181 -7.99 -21.61 -8.07
N GLU A 182 -7.09 -22.30 -8.74
CA GLU A 182 -6.86 -22.15 -10.17
C GLU A 182 -8.08 -22.58 -11.01
N ASN A 183 -8.92 -23.46 -10.49
CA ASN A 183 -10.11 -23.94 -11.20
C ASN A 183 -11.20 -22.85 -11.28
N LYS A 184 -11.22 -21.94 -10.31
CA LYS A 184 -12.15 -20.79 -10.28
C LYS A 184 -11.57 -19.53 -10.92
N CYS A 185 -10.25 -19.50 -11.13
CA CYS A 185 -9.58 -18.31 -11.61
C CYS A 185 -9.84 -18.08 -13.11
N ILE A 186 -10.52 -16.98 -13.43
CA ILE A 186 -10.78 -16.54 -14.81
C ILE A 186 -9.60 -15.81 -15.44
N ARG A 187 -8.48 -15.71 -14.74
CA ARG A 187 -7.26 -15.06 -15.20
C ARG A 187 -7.45 -13.57 -15.62
N CYS A 188 -8.31 -12.80 -14.96
CA CYS A 188 -8.55 -11.41 -15.29
C CYS A 188 -7.37 -10.44 -14.98
N GLY A 189 -6.37 -10.84 -14.19
CA GLY A 189 -5.18 -10.07 -13.88
C GLY A 189 -5.33 -8.95 -12.85
N LEU A 190 -6.53 -8.64 -12.37
CA LEU A 190 -6.75 -7.57 -11.40
C LEU A 190 -5.83 -7.70 -10.19
N CYS A 191 -5.73 -8.91 -9.64
CA CYS A 191 -4.91 -9.20 -8.46
C CYS A 191 -3.41 -8.94 -8.67
N TYR A 192 -2.89 -9.23 -9.87
CA TYR A 192 -1.51 -8.94 -10.23
C TYR A 192 -1.29 -7.44 -10.37
N PHE A 193 -2.21 -6.77 -11.02
CA PHE A 193 -2.10 -5.34 -11.34
C PHE A 193 -2.02 -4.45 -10.10
N ILE A 194 -2.82 -4.76 -9.08
CA ILE A 194 -2.87 -3.99 -7.84
C ILE A 194 -1.80 -4.41 -6.81
N CYS A 195 -1.16 -5.56 -7.00
CA CYS A 195 -0.23 -6.09 -6.01
C CYS A 195 0.99 -5.16 -5.82
N PRO A 196 1.31 -4.73 -4.60
CA PRO A 196 2.46 -3.88 -4.36
C PRO A 196 3.80 -4.60 -4.53
N ARG A 197 3.77 -5.94 -4.70
CA ARG A 197 4.95 -6.80 -4.88
C ARG A 197 5.22 -7.20 -6.32
N THR A 198 4.38 -6.79 -7.27
CA THR A 198 4.68 -6.92 -8.71
C THR A 198 5.62 -5.81 -9.16
N TYR A 199 5.15 -4.60 -9.12
CA TYR A 199 5.91 -3.37 -9.25
C TYR A 199 5.23 -2.29 -8.40
N LEU A 200 6.00 -1.36 -7.90
CA LEU A 200 5.48 -0.25 -7.11
C LEU A 200 6.10 1.06 -7.62
N PRO A 201 5.31 1.93 -8.25
CA PRO A 201 5.80 3.18 -8.82
C PRO A 201 6.04 4.21 -7.71
N VAL A 202 7.07 4.01 -6.88
CA VAL A 202 7.35 4.78 -5.66
C VAL A 202 7.42 6.28 -5.93
N LYS A 203 8.04 6.69 -7.04
CA LYS A 203 8.14 8.10 -7.42
C LYS A 203 6.75 8.69 -7.67
N ILE A 204 5.88 7.96 -8.36
CA ILE A 204 4.52 8.42 -8.67
C ILE A 204 3.67 8.43 -7.41
N LEU A 205 3.77 7.40 -6.57
CA LEU A 205 3.09 7.35 -5.28
C LEU A 205 3.44 8.56 -4.43
N ASN A 206 4.70 8.96 -4.41
CA ASN A 206 5.17 10.13 -3.67
C ASN A 206 4.68 11.46 -4.29
N MET A 207 4.53 11.53 -5.61
CA MET A 207 4.02 12.72 -6.31
C MET A 207 2.50 12.91 -6.15
N THR A 208 1.75 11.84 -5.94
CA THR A 208 0.30 11.90 -5.73
C THR A 208 -0.10 12.21 -4.30
N GLN A 209 0.86 12.18 -3.38
CA GLN A 209 0.69 12.74 -2.05
C GLN A 209 0.96 14.24 -2.15
N ASP A 210 0.10 15.04 -1.50
CA ASP A 210 0.17 16.49 -1.54
C ASP A 210 1.60 16.98 -1.30
N LYS A 211 1.98 18.09 -1.97
CA LYS A 211 3.34 18.62 -2.03
C LYS A 211 4.01 18.61 -0.66
N ALA A 212 4.61 17.52 -0.34
CA ALA A 212 5.42 17.41 0.85
C ALA A 212 6.67 18.25 0.67
N SER A 213 7.04 18.94 1.72
CA SER A 213 8.26 19.71 1.77
C SER A 213 9.43 18.84 1.26
N GLU A 214 10.18 19.33 0.30
CA GLU A 214 11.46 18.78 -0.15
C GLU A 214 12.53 18.89 0.94
N ILE A 215 12.21 18.43 2.15
CA ILE A 215 13.19 18.40 3.25
C ILE A 215 14.15 17.26 2.93
N LYS A 216 15.22 17.58 2.20
CA LYS A 216 16.31 16.65 1.85
C LYS A 216 16.81 15.86 3.06
N GLU A 217 16.69 16.42 4.25
CA GLU A 217 17.15 15.85 5.50
C GLU A 217 16.41 14.57 5.91
N TYR A 218 15.18 14.36 5.41
CA TYR A 218 14.33 13.22 5.83
C TYR A 218 13.93 12.27 4.70
N GLN A 219 14.79 12.10 3.71
CA GLN A 219 14.54 11.27 2.51
C GLN A 219 14.17 9.82 2.80
N ASN A 220 14.66 9.25 3.91
CA ASN A 220 14.42 7.83 4.22
C ASN A 220 13.03 7.54 4.77
N ILE A 221 12.29 8.55 5.24
CA ILE A 221 10.97 8.39 5.85
C ILE A 221 9.81 8.76 4.91
N GLY A 222 10.13 9.05 3.65
CA GLY A 222 9.17 9.48 2.65
C GLY A 222 8.64 10.89 2.87
N PRO A 223 7.88 11.45 1.92
CA PRO A 223 7.32 12.79 2.02
C PRO A 223 6.30 12.91 3.15
N PHE A 224 6.28 14.07 3.82
CA PHE A 224 5.31 14.43 4.84
C PHE A 224 5.17 15.95 4.92
N LEU A 225 4.01 16.43 5.34
CA LEU A 225 3.71 17.85 5.53
C LEU A 225 4.22 18.34 6.88
N GLU A 226 3.88 17.61 7.94
CA GLU A 226 4.16 17.96 9.33
C GLU A 226 4.48 16.72 10.16
N ALA A 227 5.20 16.89 11.25
CA ALA A 227 5.57 15.81 12.16
C ALA A 227 5.43 16.19 13.63
N TYR A 228 4.82 15.29 14.39
CA TYR A 228 4.48 15.51 15.80
C TYR A 228 4.84 14.30 16.66
N SER A 229 4.95 14.56 17.96
CA SER A 229 4.86 13.56 19.01
C SER A 229 3.55 13.75 19.74
N ALA A 230 2.72 12.71 19.81
CA ALA A 230 1.37 12.84 20.36
C ALA A 230 0.95 11.62 21.19
N ARG A 231 0.00 11.84 22.12
CA ARG A 231 -0.66 10.79 22.87
C ARG A 231 -2.14 11.10 23.06
N THR A 232 -2.93 10.05 23.22
CA THR A 232 -4.38 10.15 23.46
C THR A 232 -4.68 10.75 24.84
N LYS A 233 -5.77 11.49 24.92
CA LYS A 233 -6.42 11.91 26.17
C LYS A 233 -7.71 11.11 26.44
N VAL A 234 -8.12 10.25 25.52
CA VAL A 234 -9.28 9.36 25.69
C VAL A 234 -8.88 8.27 26.69
N LYS A 235 -9.51 8.29 27.88
CA LYS A 235 -9.12 7.45 29.02
C LYS A 235 -9.13 5.95 28.67
N GLU A 236 -10.20 5.48 28.09
CA GLU A 236 -10.40 4.07 27.75
C GLU A 236 -9.34 3.56 26.75
N ILE A 237 -8.89 4.42 25.84
CA ILE A 237 -7.82 4.11 24.89
C ILE A 237 -6.46 4.13 25.58
N SER A 238 -6.22 5.11 26.45
CA SER A 238 -4.94 5.26 27.15
C SER A 238 -4.60 4.08 28.07
N GLU A 239 -5.62 3.42 28.62
CA GLU A 239 -5.46 2.26 29.52
C GLU A 239 -5.01 0.99 28.79
N ILE A 240 -5.26 0.86 27.48
CA ILE A 240 -5.05 -0.37 26.71
C ILE A 240 -4.14 -0.22 25.50
N CYS A 241 -3.77 1.01 25.11
CA CYS A 241 -2.92 1.22 23.95
C CYS A 241 -1.49 0.74 24.18
N GLN A 242 -0.78 0.42 23.09
CA GLN A 242 0.62 -0.02 23.13
C GLN A 242 1.54 1.11 23.59
N ASP A 243 1.34 2.30 23.01
CA ASP A 243 2.09 3.55 23.24
C ASP A 243 1.12 4.73 23.32
N GLY A 244 1.25 5.74 22.47
CA GLY A 244 0.45 6.96 22.50
C GLY A 244 -1.03 6.83 22.11
N GLY A 245 -1.50 5.71 21.56
CA GLY A 245 -2.92 5.46 21.28
C GLY A 245 -3.53 6.25 20.11
N ILE A 246 -2.72 6.92 19.28
CA ILE A 246 -3.22 7.87 18.26
C ILE A 246 -4.04 7.17 17.18
N SER A 247 -3.69 5.96 16.72
CA SER A 247 -4.47 5.24 15.69
C SER A 247 -5.89 4.94 16.15
N SER A 248 -6.04 4.49 17.41
CA SER A 248 -7.35 4.25 18.02
C SER A 248 -8.13 5.54 18.23
N THR A 249 -7.46 6.63 18.60
CA THR A 249 -8.09 7.96 18.77
C THR A 249 -8.58 8.53 17.43
N CYS A 250 -7.83 8.32 16.34
CA CYS A 250 -8.31 8.67 14.99
C CYS A 250 -9.63 7.95 14.66
N LEU A 251 -9.69 6.63 14.88
CA LEU A 251 -10.93 5.88 14.63
C LEU A 251 -12.06 6.31 15.55
N HIS A 252 -11.78 6.52 16.84
CA HIS A 252 -12.76 6.99 17.81
C HIS A 252 -13.43 8.30 17.33
N TYR A 253 -12.63 9.28 16.93
CA TYR A 253 -13.10 10.54 16.39
C TYR A 253 -13.93 10.37 15.11
N LEU A 254 -13.43 9.56 14.17
CA LEU A 254 -14.08 9.36 12.88
C LEU A 254 -15.48 8.71 13.03
N PHE A 255 -15.64 7.77 13.96
CA PHE A 255 -16.94 7.19 14.29
C PHE A 255 -17.83 8.20 15.05
N ASP A 256 -17.29 8.87 16.05
CA ASP A 256 -18.05 9.85 16.86
C ASP A 256 -18.65 10.98 16.01
N LYS A 257 -17.90 11.44 15.00
CA LYS A 257 -18.34 12.49 14.08
C LYS A 257 -19.06 11.94 12.82
N ASN A 258 -19.37 10.67 12.76
CA ASN A 258 -20.03 10.02 11.60
C ASN A 258 -19.28 10.29 10.27
N LYS A 259 -17.95 10.38 10.31
CA LYS A 259 -17.11 10.58 9.13
C LYS A 259 -16.84 9.29 8.38
N ILE A 260 -16.97 8.17 9.05
CA ILE A 260 -16.90 6.82 8.51
C ILE A 260 -18.07 5.97 8.98
N ASP A 261 -18.41 4.97 8.18
CA ASP A 261 -19.39 3.94 8.53
C ASP A 261 -18.70 2.67 9.06
N LEU A 262 -17.51 2.40 8.54
CA LEU A 262 -16.73 1.19 8.84
C LEU A 262 -15.24 1.51 8.98
N ALA A 263 -14.54 0.68 9.76
CA ALA A 263 -13.09 0.65 9.69
C ALA A 263 -12.56 -0.79 9.54
N LEU A 264 -11.47 -0.95 8.79
CA LEU A 264 -10.74 -2.21 8.68
C LEU A 264 -9.58 -2.20 9.68
N GLY A 265 -9.49 -3.25 10.48
CA GLY A 265 -8.45 -3.40 11.49
C GLY A 265 -8.13 -4.86 11.79
N ALA A 266 -7.42 -5.09 12.88
CA ALA A 266 -7.01 -6.40 13.37
C ALA A 266 -7.40 -6.57 14.83
N LYS A 267 -8.09 -7.65 15.17
CA LYS A 267 -8.30 -8.08 16.55
C LYS A 267 -7.59 -9.40 16.82
N MET A 268 -7.48 -9.80 18.08
CA MET A 268 -7.05 -11.16 18.41
C MET A 268 -8.19 -12.14 18.14
N SER A 269 -7.85 -13.27 17.50
CA SER A 269 -8.78 -14.39 17.33
C SER A 269 -8.90 -15.21 18.63
N ASN A 270 -9.73 -16.25 18.61
CA ASN A 270 -9.80 -17.22 19.71
C ASN A 270 -8.48 -17.99 19.92
N THR A 271 -7.61 -18.04 18.91
CA THR A 271 -6.25 -18.54 19.06
C THR A 271 -5.37 -17.40 19.57
N LEU A 272 -4.84 -17.55 20.78
CA LEU A 272 -4.03 -16.53 21.43
C LEU A 272 -2.88 -16.05 20.54
N TRP A 273 -2.72 -14.73 20.43
CA TRP A 273 -1.69 -14.06 19.65
C TRP A 273 -1.74 -14.30 18.14
N ARG A 274 -2.80 -14.93 17.64
CA ARG A 274 -3.10 -15.00 16.21
C ARG A 274 -4.14 -13.94 15.86
N PRO A 275 -3.77 -12.89 15.14
CA PRO A 275 -4.73 -11.86 14.74
C PRO A 275 -5.67 -12.36 13.64
N GLU A 276 -6.83 -11.74 13.57
CA GLU A 276 -7.77 -11.88 12.47
C GLU A 276 -8.29 -10.52 12.01
N PRO A 277 -8.62 -10.37 10.73
CA PRO A 277 -9.23 -9.16 10.19
C PRO A 277 -10.61 -8.91 10.80
N ILE A 278 -10.90 -7.64 11.10
CA ILE A 278 -12.21 -7.21 11.59
C ILE A 278 -12.71 -5.99 10.86
N LEU A 279 -14.04 -5.95 10.59
CA LEU A 279 -14.79 -4.74 10.28
C LEU A 279 -15.30 -4.15 11.58
N LEU A 280 -14.78 -2.99 11.96
CA LEU A 280 -15.30 -2.19 13.06
C LEU A 280 -16.51 -1.40 12.56
N LYS A 281 -17.58 -1.40 13.33
CA LYS A 281 -18.86 -0.76 12.99
C LYS A 281 -19.20 0.45 13.88
N ASN A 282 -18.48 0.56 14.98
CA ASN A 282 -18.70 1.60 15.99
C ASN A 282 -17.41 1.81 16.82
N LYS A 283 -17.44 2.79 17.72
CA LYS A 283 -16.29 3.12 18.57
C LYS A 283 -16.00 2.08 19.66
N GLU A 284 -16.99 1.30 20.06
CA GLU A 284 -16.84 0.24 21.05
C GLU A 284 -15.96 -0.90 20.51
N ASP A 285 -16.05 -1.17 19.20
CA ASP A 285 -15.22 -2.20 18.55
C ASP A 285 -13.72 -1.87 18.58
N ILE A 286 -13.35 -0.59 18.72
CA ILE A 286 -11.97 -0.11 18.68
C ILE A 286 -11.14 -0.75 19.80
N LEU A 287 -11.71 -0.87 20.99
CA LEU A 287 -11.02 -1.41 22.16
C LEU A 287 -10.55 -2.85 21.92
N SER A 288 -11.31 -3.63 21.14
CA SER A 288 -10.95 -5.01 20.76
C SER A 288 -9.72 -5.09 19.85
N THR A 289 -9.35 -3.98 19.22
CA THR A 289 -8.22 -3.89 18.28
C THR A 289 -6.96 -3.31 18.90
N ALA A 290 -7.00 -2.92 20.16
CA ALA A 290 -5.84 -2.30 20.84
C ALA A 290 -4.62 -3.23 20.92
N GLY A 291 -3.45 -2.63 21.05
CA GLY A 291 -2.16 -3.32 21.15
C GLY A 291 -1.61 -3.79 19.79
N THR A 292 -0.28 -3.91 19.73
CA THR A 292 0.44 -4.33 18.53
C THR A 292 0.30 -5.82 18.26
N LYS A 293 0.06 -6.19 17.00
CA LYS A 293 0.04 -7.56 16.50
C LYS A 293 1.27 -7.78 15.63
N TYR A 294 2.17 -8.66 16.05
CA TYR A 294 3.43 -8.94 15.33
C TYR A 294 3.28 -10.01 14.25
N VAL A 295 2.15 -10.71 14.22
CA VAL A 295 1.80 -11.66 13.17
C VAL A 295 1.06 -10.97 12.05
N ASN A 296 1.34 -11.36 10.82
CA ASN A 296 0.69 -10.83 9.63
C ASN A 296 -0.84 -10.98 9.70
N ASN A 297 -1.54 -9.94 9.26
CA ASN A 297 -3.00 -9.92 9.21
C ASN A 297 -3.51 -9.32 7.90
N PRO A 298 -4.33 -10.06 7.12
CA PRO A 298 -4.79 -9.65 5.79
C PRO A 298 -6.04 -8.75 5.85
N ASN A 299 -5.96 -7.58 6.48
CA ASN A 299 -7.11 -6.67 6.68
C ASN A 299 -7.89 -6.40 5.38
N LEU A 300 -7.17 -6.23 4.25
CA LEU A 300 -7.79 -5.82 2.99
C LEU A 300 -8.62 -6.92 2.31
N GLN A 301 -8.54 -8.17 2.77
CA GLN A 301 -9.43 -9.22 2.25
C GLN A 301 -10.91 -8.97 2.59
N LEU A 302 -11.18 -8.14 3.61
CA LEU A 302 -12.55 -7.80 3.99
C LEU A 302 -13.27 -6.90 2.97
N LEU A 303 -12.54 -6.34 2.01
CA LEU A 303 -13.13 -5.49 0.96
C LEU A 303 -14.05 -6.26 -0.02
N ASN A 304 -14.04 -7.61 0.02
CA ASN A 304 -14.97 -8.43 -0.74
C ASN A 304 -16.33 -8.66 -0.06
N LYS A 305 -16.51 -8.12 1.14
CA LYS A 305 -17.78 -8.28 1.85
C LYS A 305 -18.82 -7.27 1.38
N ASP A 306 -20.06 -7.69 1.22
CA ASP A 306 -21.19 -6.83 0.83
C ASP A 306 -21.38 -5.65 1.79
N GLU A 307 -21.04 -5.85 3.07
CA GLU A 307 -21.14 -4.82 4.10
C GLU A 307 -20.30 -3.56 3.81
N VAL A 308 -19.26 -3.65 2.97
CA VAL A 308 -18.39 -2.51 2.64
C VAL A 308 -18.92 -1.68 1.45
N ASN A 309 -19.89 -2.19 0.72
CA ASN A 309 -20.44 -1.50 -0.44
C ASN A 309 -21.10 -0.18 -0.03
N ASN A 310 -20.77 0.90 -0.75
CA ASN A 310 -21.31 2.24 -0.52
C ASN A 310 -21.09 2.79 0.91
N LYS A 311 -20.06 2.30 1.63
CA LYS A 311 -19.69 2.74 2.98
C LYS A 311 -18.47 3.60 2.96
N LYS A 312 -18.43 4.65 3.80
CA LYS A 312 -17.21 5.43 4.06
C LYS A 312 -16.29 4.63 4.97
N ILE A 313 -15.07 4.37 4.52
CA ILE A 313 -14.19 3.41 5.17
C ILE A 313 -12.89 4.08 5.62
N ALA A 314 -12.45 3.79 6.84
CA ALA A 314 -11.06 3.98 7.27
C ALA A 314 -10.32 2.63 7.28
N VAL A 315 -9.04 2.65 6.95
CA VAL A 315 -8.17 1.47 7.06
C VAL A 315 -7.01 1.77 7.97
N VAL A 316 -6.87 0.99 9.04
CA VAL A 316 -5.65 0.93 9.85
C VAL A 316 -4.81 -0.23 9.37
N GLY A 317 -3.57 0.05 8.94
CA GLY A 317 -2.73 -1.00 8.37
C GLY A 317 -1.26 -0.66 8.29
N VAL A 318 -0.47 -1.66 7.94
CA VAL A 318 0.98 -1.59 7.79
C VAL A 318 1.36 -1.11 6.37
N PRO A 319 2.64 -0.73 6.12
CA PRO A 319 3.08 -0.14 4.86
C PRO A 319 2.62 -0.88 3.60
N CYS A 320 2.74 -2.21 3.56
CA CYS A 320 2.35 -2.99 2.39
C CYS A 320 0.83 -2.90 2.08
N GLN A 321 -0.01 -2.72 3.10
CA GLN A 321 -1.45 -2.50 2.94
C GLN A 321 -1.72 -1.10 2.39
N MET A 322 -1.05 -0.08 2.91
CA MET A 322 -1.18 1.30 2.42
C MET A 322 -0.70 1.44 0.98
N GLN A 323 0.44 0.80 0.64
CA GLN A 323 0.96 0.75 -0.73
C GLN A 323 -0.04 0.11 -1.70
N ALA A 324 -0.66 -1.01 -1.30
CA ALA A 324 -1.65 -1.70 -2.12
C ALA A 324 -2.87 -0.83 -2.39
N ILE A 325 -3.41 -0.14 -1.37
CA ILE A 325 -4.55 0.76 -1.50
C ILE A 325 -4.20 1.95 -2.41
N LEU A 326 -3.08 2.64 -2.14
CA LEU A 326 -2.71 3.81 -2.92
C LEU A 326 -2.44 3.46 -4.39
N LYS A 327 -1.71 2.36 -4.64
CA LYS A 327 -1.50 1.84 -5.99
C LYS A 327 -2.81 1.60 -6.72
N SER A 328 -3.78 0.96 -6.06
CA SER A 328 -5.08 0.66 -6.65
C SER A 328 -5.89 1.92 -6.97
N LYS A 329 -5.79 2.96 -6.13
CA LYS A 329 -6.43 4.26 -6.40
C LYS A 329 -5.81 4.99 -7.59
N ILE A 330 -4.48 4.94 -7.74
CA ILE A 330 -3.78 5.57 -8.86
C ILE A 330 -4.16 4.93 -10.18
N TYR A 331 -4.23 3.61 -10.22
CA TYR A 331 -4.63 2.88 -11.43
C TYR A 331 -6.13 2.95 -11.70
N ASP A 332 -6.91 3.42 -10.75
CA ASP A 332 -8.37 3.59 -10.82
C ASP A 332 -9.07 2.46 -11.59
N ILE A 333 -8.90 1.23 -11.09
CA ILE A 333 -9.49 0.04 -11.71
C ILE A 333 -11.02 -0.04 -11.55
N GLY A 334 -11.63 1.02 -11.02
CA GLY A 334 -13.08 1.17 -10.95
C GLY A 334 -13.80 0.35 -9.90
N LEU A 335 -13.08 -0.20 -8.92
CA LEU A 335 -13.70 -0.98 -7.85
C LEU A 335 -14.30 -0.04 -6.78
N PRO A 336 -15.63 -0.05 -6.58
CA PRO A 336 -16.30 0.86 -5.64
C PRO A 336 -15.75 0.77 -4.22
N SER A 337 -15.44 -0.45 -3.75
CA SER A 337 -14.90 -0.68 -2.41
C SER A 337 -13.57 0.04 -2.16
N LEU A 338 -12.73 0.20 -3.18
CA LEU A 338 -11.46 0.94 -3.08
C LEU A 338 -11.67 2.45 -3.07
N ASN A 339 -12.65 2.94 -3.84
CA ASN A 339 -12.98 4.37 -3.88
C ASN A 339 -13.60 4.84 -2.55
N ASN A 340 -14.23 3.93 -1.82
CA ASN A 340 -14.85 4.20 -0.53
C ASN A 340 -13.86 4.26 0.65
N ILE A 341 -12.57 4.00 0.42
CA ILE A 341 -11.55 4.18 1.45
C ILE A 341 -11.21 5.67 1.56
N ASN A 342 -11.77 6.33 2.58
CA ASN A 342 -11.63 7.76 2.81
C ASN A 342 -10.39 8.11 3.63
N TYR A 343 -9.96 7.22 4.54
CA TYR A 343 -8.83 7.45 5.43
C TYR A 343 -7.88 6.25 5.46
N ARG A 344 -6.59 6.52 5.25
CA ARG A 344 -5.49 5.55 5.33
C ARG A 344 -4.64 5.88 6.55
N ILE A 345 -4.82 5.14 7.62
CA ILE A 345 -4.08 5.30 8.88
C ILE A 345 -2.96 4.25 8.89
N GLY A 346 -1.74 4.68 8.61
CA GLY A 346 -0.57 3.81 8.49
C GLY A 346 0.13 3.59 9.82
N ILE A 347 0.53 2.35 10.10
CA ILE A 347 1.33 1.99 11.26
C ILE A 347 2.77 1.72 10.82
N PHE A 348 3.76 2.22 11.57
CA PHE A 348 5.17 1.89 11.33
C PHE A 348 5.39 0.40 11.44
N CYS A 349 6.17 -0.16 10.51
CA CYS A 349 6.42 -1.60 10.47
C CYS A 349 7.85 -1.89 10.02
N MET A 350 8.63 -2.50 10.89
CA MET A 350 9.95 -3.00 10.52
C MET A 350 9.83 -4.32 9.77
N GLU A 351 9.13 -5.28 10.38
CA GLU A 351 8.92 -6.64 9.88
C GLU A 351 7.69 -7.26 10.56
N SER A 352 7.22 -8.36 10.04
CA SER A 352 6.18 -9.19 10.67
C SER A 352 6.59 -10.66 10.66
N PHE A 353 5.94 -11.45 11.50
CA PHE A 353 6.20 -12.87 11.65
C PHE A 353 5.02 -13.71 11.14
N SER A 354 5.27 -14.98 10.83
CA SER A 354 4.19 -15.96 10.76
C SER A 354 3.79 -16.37 12.19
N TYR A 355 2.62 -16.99 12.34
CA TYR A 355 2.22 -17.50 13.65
C TYR A 355 3.18 -18.59 14.15
N GLU A 356 3.64 -19.44 13.24
CA GLU A 356 4.63 -20.49 13.51
C GLU A 356 5.97 -19.89 13.96
N SER A 357 6.39 -18.80 13.35
CA SER A 357 7.59 -18.06 13.76
C SER A 357 7.46 -17.47 15.16
N LEU A 358 6.28 -16.93 15.50
CA LEU A 358 6.02 -16.43 16.85
C LEU A 358 6.09 -17.54 17.90
N MET A 359 5.56 -18.72 17.58
CA MET A 359 5.69 -19.89 18.47
C MET A 359 7.15 -20.29 18.70
N LYS A 360 7.99 -20.27 17.64
CA LYS A 360 9.44 -20.53 17.78
C LYS A 360 10.15 -19.46 18.62
N ILE A 361 9.70 -18.21 18.60
CA ILE A 361 10.23 -17.17 19.50
C ILE A 361 9.87 -17.49 20.96
N CYS A 362 8.63 -17.89 21.21
CA CYS A 362 8.20 -18.31 22.55
C CYS A 362 9.00 -19.52 23.03
N GLU A 363 9.25 -20.52 22.19
CA GLU A 363 10.09 -21.68 22.49
C GLU A 363 11.52 -21.29 22.85
N LYS A 364 12.15 -20.38 22.06
CA LYS A 364 13.51 -19.87 22.36
C LYS A 364 13.59 -19.17 23.70
N LEU A 365 12.52 -18.52 24.14
CA LEU A 365 12.42 -17.85 25.43
C LEU A 365 11.87 -18.74 26.53
N ASN A 366 11.55 -20.00 26.22
CA ASN A 366 10.94 -20.97 27.14
C ASN A 366 9.64 -20.43 27.79
N VAL A 367 8.77 -19.82 26.96
CA VAL A 367 7.51 -19.19 27.39
C VAL A 367 6.32 -19.92 26.79
N ASP A 368 5.35 -20.30 27.64
CA ASP A 368 4.03 -20.71 27.13
C ASP A 368 3.27 -19.50 26.63
N ILE A 369 2.85 -19.55 25.37
CA ILE A 369 2.07 -18.47 24.70
C ILE A 369 0.82 -18.07 25.51
N LYS A 370 0.24 -19.00 26.27
CA LYS A 370 -0.92 -18.75 27.16
C LYS A 370 -0.59 -17.82 28.31
N SER A 371 0.67 -17.78 28.74
CA SER A 371 1.12 -16.90 29.82
C SER A 371 1.45 -15.49 29.35
N VAL A 372 1.51 -15.24 28.03
CA VAL A 372 1.89 -13.95 27.47
C VAL A 372 0.77 -12.93 27.64
N LYS A 373 1.10 -11.82 28.29
CA LYS A 373 0.21 -10.67 28.48
C LYS A 373 0.43 -9.57 27.44
N LYS A 374 1.70 -9.31 27.11
CA LYS A 374 2.09 -8.23 26.17
C LYS A 374 3.37 -8.63 25.46
N MET A 375 3.50 -8.20 24.22
CA MET A 375 4.73 -8.24 23.44
C MET A 375 5.13 -6.83 23.04
N ASP A 376 6.44 -6.57 22.91
CA ASP A 376 6.97 -5.28 22.48
C ASP A 376 8.29 -5.44 21.73
N ILE A 377 8.61 -4.51 20.85
CA ILE A 377 9.92 -4.38 20.21
C ILE A 377 10.49 -3.01 20.59
N ASN A 378 11.55 -3.03 21.38
CA ASN A 378 12.20 -1.81 21.85
C ASN A 378 13.71 -2.03 21.97
N LYS A 379 14.50 -0.98 21.70
CA LYS A 379 15.97 -0.98 21.82
C LYS A 379 16.66 -2.19 21.17
N GLY A 380 16.13 -2.65 20.03
CA GLY A 380 16.69 -3.77 19.27
C GLY A 380 16.46 -5.15 19.88
N LYS A 381 15.49 -5.28 20.80
CA LYS A 381 15.05 -6.54 21.41
C LYS A 381 13.56 -6.76 21.22
N PHE A 382 13.18 -8.02 21.12
CA PHE A 382 11.80 -8.47 21.24
C PHE A 382 11.53 -8.85 22.69
N PHE A 383 10.53 -8.25 23.29
CA PHE A 383 10.13 -8.45 24.68
C PHE A 383 8.83 -9.25 24.77
N ILE A 384 8.77 -10.14 25.74
CA ILE A 384 7.56 -10.83 26.18
C ILE A 384 7.33 -10.54 27.66
N PHE A 385 6.16 -10.01 27.97
CA PHE A 385 5.70 -9.79 29.34
C PHE A 385 4.65 -10.84 29.67
N THR A 386 4.85 -11.58 30.77
CA THR A 386 3.93 -12.65 31.17
C THR A 386 2.91 -12.18 32.20
N ASN A 387 1.85 -12.98 32.39
CA ASN A 387 0.86 -12.76 33.44
C ASN A 387 1.45 -12.87 34.87
N LYS A 388 2.62 -13.51 35.00
CA LYS A 388 3.39 -13.58 36.24
C LYS A 388 4.32 -12.38 36.46
N GLN A 389 4.18 -11.32 35.67
CA GLN A 389 5.02 -10.12 35.70
C GLN A 389 6.51 -10.39 35.36
N GLU A 390 6.81 -11.49 34.67
CA GLU A 390 8.14 -11.77 34.14
C GLU A 390 8.35 -10.95 32.86
N GLU A 391 9.54 -10.37 32.71
CA GLU A 391 10.00 -9.70 31.49
C GLU A 391 11.11 -10.52 30.87
N LEU A 392 10.88 -11.06 29.70
CA LEU A 392 11.82 -11.86 28.93
C LEU A 392 12.14 -11.14 27.62
N SER A 393 13.36 -11.22 27.15
CA SER A 393 13.74 -10.57 25.90
C SER A 393 14.78 -11.34 25.12
N ILE A 394 14.73 -11.18 23.79
CA ILE A 394 15.69 -11.74 22.84
C ILE A 394 16.11 -10.66 21.87
N PRO A 395 17.42 -10.52 21.53
CA PRO A 395 17.88 -9.60 20.50
C PRO A 395 17.20 -9.87 19.16
N ILE A 396 16.73 -8.84 18.47
CA ILE A 396 16.09 -8.99 17.15
C ILE A 396 17.00 -9.73 16.17
N LYS A 397 18.31 -9.52 16.24
CA LYS A 397 19.27 -10.22 15.37
C LYS A 397 19.23 -11.74 15.48
N GLU A 398 18.83 -12.29 16.63
CA GLU A 398 18.76 -13.74 16.86
C GLU A 398 17.45 -14.36 16.33
N ILE A 399 16.48 -13.53 16.00
CA ILE A 399 15.18 -13.95 15.47
C ILE A 399 14.87 -13.34 14.10
N SER A 400 15.79 -12.58 13.51
CA SER A 400 15.59 -11.94 12.20
C SER A 400 15.31 -12.95 11.07
N ASN A 401 15.87 -14.15 11.17
CA ASN A 401 15.62 -15.26 10.25
C ASN A 401 14.23 -15.89 10.40
N LEU A 402 13.48 -15.52 11.45
CA LEU A 402 12.09 -15.91 11.65
C LEU A 402 11.10 -14.88 11.11
N ALA A 403 11.57 -13.70 10.70
CA ALA A 403 10.75 -12.73 10.01
C ALA A 403 10.28 -13.29 8.65
N ARG A 404 9.21 -12.73 8.12
CA ARG A 404 8.67 -13.13 6.82
C ARG A 404 9.62 -12.72 5.71
N GLU A 405 9.85 -13.62 4.73
CA GLU A 405 10.78 -13.39 3.61
C GLU A 405 10.41 -12.14 2.78
N ASP A 406 9.12 -11.82 2.64
CA ASP A 406 8.67 -10.61 1.94
C ASP A 406 9.06 -9.30 2.67
N CYS A 407 9.33 -9.35 3.97
CA CYS A 407 9.79 -8.20 4.74
C CYS A 407 11.24 -7.82 4.39
N GLU A 408 12.06 -8.77 3.96
CA GLU A 408 13.43 -8.53 3.51
C GLU A 408 13.50 -7.59 2.30
N VAL A 409 12.54 -7.70 1.39
CA VAL A 409 12.44 -6.85 0.19
C VAL A 409 11.59 -5.60 0.40
N CYS A 410 11.08 -5.36 1.62
CA CYS A 410 10.25 -4.21 1.93
C CYS A 410 11.09 -3.02 2.38
N TYR A 411 11.07 -1.91 1.64
CA TYR A 411 11.83 -0.70 1.95
C TYR A 411 11.15 0.24 2.95
N ASP A 412 9.81 0.15 3.09
CA ASP A 412 9.00 1.13 3.80
C ASP A 412 8.84 0.77 5.29
N LEU A 413 9.37 1.63 6.15
CA LEU A 413 9.20 1.57 7.60
C LEU A 413 7.98 2.36 8.06
N THR A 414 7.81 3.54 7.48
CA THR A 414 6.98 4.63 8.03
C THR A 414 5.61 4.72 7.41
N SER A 415 5.22 3.75 6.57
CA SER A 415 3.92 3.75 5.88
C SER A 415 3.76 4.95 4.95
N GLU A 416 4.72 5.11 4.03
CA GLU A 416 4.85 6.28 3.16
C GLU A 416 3.60 6.56 2.30
N SER A 417 2.74 5.57 2.08
CA SER A 417 1.50 5.66 1.27
C SER A 417 0.23 5.95 2.09
N ALA A 418 0.33 6.28 3.37
CA ALA A 418 -0.81 6.62 4.23
C ALA A 418 -1.22 8.09 4.12
N ASP A 419 -2.34 8.48 4.73
CA ASP A 419 -2.71 9.89 4.95
C ASP A 419 -2.07 10.42 6.23
N ILE A 420 -2.00 9.55 7.24
CA ILE A 420 -1.33 9.79 8.52
C ILE A 420 -0.59 8.52 8.92
N SER A 421 0.67 8.65 9.30
CA SER A 421 1.54 7.54 9.69
C SER A 421 1.92 7.64 11.16
N ILE A 422 1.83 6.53 11.89
CA ILE A 422 1.90 6.50 13.35
C ILE A 422 2.84 5.37 13.79
N GLY A 423 3.73 5.66 14.73
CA GLY A 423 4.60 4.67 15.34
C GLY A 423 5.27 5.17 16.61
N SER A 424 6.06 4.34 17.27
CA SER A 424 6.74 4.70 18.52
C SER A 424 8.16 5.25 18.30
N ILE A 425 8.81 4.93 17.18
CA ILE A 425 10.19 5.34 16.90
C ILE A 425 10.23 6.86 16.69
N GLY A 426 11.07 7.54 17.46
CA GLY A 426 11.22 9.02 17.41
C GLY A 426 10.55 9.73 18.59
N SER A 427 9.60 9.12 19.26
CA SER A 427 8.92 9.69 20.43
C SER A 427 9.31 9.00 21.74
N PRO A 428 9.11 9.64 22.89
CA PRO A 428 9.27 9.02 24.20
C PRO A 428 8.28 7.86 24.41
N SER A 429 8.57 6.98 25.37
CA SER A 429 7.63 5.91 25.78
C SER A 429 6.27 6.49 26.16
N GLY A 430 5.20 5.82 25.73
CA GLY A 430 3.81 6.28 25.93
C GLY A 430 3.37 7.41 24.97
N TRP A 431 4.18 7.71 23.95
CA TRP A 431 3.87 8.67 22.90
C TRP A 431 4.04 8.02 21.53
N ASN A 432 3.34 8.53 20.54
CA ASN A 432 3.54 8.15 19.13
C ASN A 432 4.20 9.30 18.35
N THR A 433 5.11 8.96 17.46
CA THR A 433 5.50 9.81 16.34
C THR A 433 4.40 9.76 15.30
N VAL A 434 3.97 10.92 14.85
CA VAL A 434 2.90 11.11 13.87
C VAL A 434 3.47 11.89 12.70
N LEU A 435 3.40 11.32 11.49
CA LEU A 435 3.75 11.98 10.24
C LEU A 435 2.46 12.26 9.46
N ILE A 436 2.17 13.52 9.26
CA ILE A 436 1.05 13.97 8.44
C ILE A 436 1.50 13.97 6.99
N ARG A 437 0.82 13.22 6.11
CA ARG A 437 1.29 13.01 4.74
C ARG A 437 0.42 13.66 3.68
N THR A 438 -0.86 13.88 3.98
CA THR A 438 -1.82 14.47 3.04
C THR A 438 -2.68 15.51 3.75
N GLU A 439 -3.36 16.37 2.99
CA GLU A 439 -4.31 17.33 3.55
C GLU A 439 -5.47 16.65 4.29
N ILE A 440 -5.86 15.43 3.86
CA ILE A 440 -6.85 14.61 4.59
C ILE A 440 -6.31 14.27 5.99
N GLY A 441 -5.06 13.80 6.07
CA GLY A 441 -4.39 13.50 7.33
C GLY A 441 -4.22 14.74 8.22
N LYS A 442 -3.87 15.88 7.60
CA LYS A 442 -3.73 17.18 8.29
C LYS A 442 -5.05 17.63 8.91
N LYS A 443 -6.11 17.59 8.11
CA LYS A 443 -7.45 17.94 8.59
C LYS A 443 -7.87 17.05 9.78
N LEU A 444 -7.71 15.73 9.63
CA LEU A 444 -8.02 14.79 10.71
C LEU A 444 -7.22 15.11 11.99
N TYR A 445 -5.93 15.33 11.87
CA TYR A 445 -5.07 15.60 13.02
C TYR A 445 -5.42 16.90 13.74
N ASN A 446 -5.69 17.98 13.00
CA ASN A 446 -6.11 19.26 13.56
C ASN A 446 -7.44 19.15 14.32
N GLU A 447 -8.40 18.43 13.76
CA GLU A 447 -9.68 18.15 14.39
C GLU A 447 -9.54 17.37 15.71
N LEU A 448 -8.56 16.44 15.82
CA LEU A 448 -8.25 15.78 17.11
C LEU A 448 -7.71 16.75 18.17
N ILE A 449 -6.93 17.74 17.75
CA ILE A 449 -6.43 18.79 18.65
C ILE A 449 -7.57 19.72 19.09
N GLU A 450 -8.39 20.18 18.15
CA GLU A 450 -9.53 21.07 18.39
C GLU A 450 -10.54 20.46 19.37
N ASP A 451 -10.82 19.15 19.22
CA ASP A 451 -11.70 18.41 20.13
C ASP A 451 -11.01 17.95 21.44
N ASN A 452 -9.76 18.39 21.66
CA ASN A 452 -8.98 18.08 22.86
C ASN A 452 -8.80 16.56 23.14
N LEU A 453 -8.79 15.73 22.09
CA LEU A 453 -8.67 14.27 22.19
C LEU A 453 -7.23 13.79 22.31
N ILE A 454 -6.26 14.63 21.97
CA ILE A 454 -4.84 14.32 22.02
C ILE A 454 -4.02 15.42 22.71
N GLU A 455 -2.91 15.01 23.30
CA GLU A 455 -1.79 15.90 23.65
C GLU A 455 -0.76 15.80 22.53
N SER A 456 -0.30 16.94 22.01
CA SER A 456 0.58 17.03 20.85
C SER A 456 1.72 17.99 21.09
N LYS A 457 2.90 17.65 20.59
CA LYS A 457 4.10 18.50 20.59
C LYS A 457 4.78 18.38 19.21
N PRO A 458 5.35 19.47 18.66
CA PRO A 458 6.21 19.37 17.48
C PRO A 458 7.31 18.32 17.71
N ILE A 459 7.57 17.47 16.74
CA ILE A 459 8.57 16.39 16.88
C ILE A 459 10.00 16.94 17.14
N ALA A 460 10.27 18.17 16.69
CA ALA A 460 11.55 18.85 16.92
C ALA A 460 11.81 19.16 18.40
N GLU A 461 10.77 19.22 19.22
CA GLU A 461 10.88 19.51 20.66
C GLU A 461 11.12 18.26 21.52
N VAL A 462 11.09 17.07 20.91
CA VAL A 462 11.24 15.80 21.65
C VAL A 462 12.50 15.04 21.23
N LYS A 463 13.00 14.22 22.15
CA LYS A 463 14.10 13.28 21.88
C LYS A 463 13.58 11.85 21.99
N PRO A 464 14.05 10.94 21.11
CA PRO A 464 15.15 11.11 20.14
C PRO A 464 14.78 11.84 18.84
N GLY A 465 13.51 12.10 18.55
CA GLY A 465 13.05 12.86 17.41
C GLY A 465 13.20 12.15 16.05
N LEU A 466 13.07 12.92 14.97
CA LEU A 466 13.13 12.40 13.59
C LEU A 466 14.51 11.82 13.24
N SER A 467 15.58 12.23 13.88
CA SER A 467 16.93 11.73 13.58
C SER A 467 17.05 10.23 13.81
N LEU A 468 16.45 9.70 14.89
CA LEU A 468 16.41 8.27 15.13
C LEU A 468 15.53 7.56 14.10
N LEU A 469 14.36 8.12 13.81
CA LEU A 469 13.45 7.56 12.81
C LEU A 469 14.10 7.47 11.44
N GLN A 470 14.77 8.55 11.00
CA GLN A 470 15.53 8.62 9.76
C GLN A 470 16.62 7.56 9.69
N LYS A 471 17.37 7.36 10.78
CA LYS A 471 18.42 6.34 10.86
C LYS A 471 17.85 4.93 10.72
N VAL A 472 16.79 4.62 11.43
CA VAL A 472 16.16 3.28 11.42
C VAL A 472 15.52 3.01 10.06
N ALA A 473 14.80 3.97 9.49
CA ALA A 473 14.21 3.84 8.16
C ALA A 473 15.27 3.69 7.07
N GLY A 474 16.35 4.45 7.15
CA GLY A 474 17.50 4.34 6.23
C GLY A 474 18.18 2.96 6.31
N SER A 475 18.31 2.40 7.52
CA SER A 475 18.82 1.04 7.71
C SER A 475 17.91 0.01 7.02
N LYS A 476 16.59 0.11 7.17
CA LYS A 476 15.64 -0.78 6.49
C LYS A 476 15.76 -0.66 4.97
N LYS A 477 15.76 0.55 4.41
CA LYS A 477 15.91 0.78 2.96
C LYS A 477 17.23 0.19 2.42
N SER A 478 18.33 0.40 3.14
CA SER A 478 19.64 -0.14 2.75
C SER A 478 19.66 -1.67 2.78
N THR A 479 19.11 -2.27 3.83
CA THR A 479 19.03 -3.73 3.97
C THR A 479 18.15 -4.34 2.90
N SER A 480 16.97 -3.78 2.66
CA SER A 480 16.05 -4.21 1.60
C SER A 480 16.74 -4.17 0.21
N LYS A 481 17.45 -3.08 -0.09
CA LYS A 481 18.20 -2.96 -1.36
C LYS A 481 19.24 -4.06 -1.52
N LYS A 482 19.95 -4.43 -0.45
CA LYS A 482 20.93 -5.53 -0.47
C LYS A 482 20.26 -6.87 -0.77
N HIS A 483 19.16 -7.18 -0.08
CA HIS A 483 18.42 -8.42 -0.31
C HIS A 483 17.83 -8.49 -1.73
N ILE A 484 17.28 -7.38 -2.24
CA ILE A 484 16.79 -7.31 -3.62
C ILE A 484 17.92 -7.59 -4.62
N ASN A 485 19.10 -7.02 -4.42
CA ASN A 485 20.23 -7.25 -5.32
C ASN A 485 20.72 -8.70 -5.26
N SER A 486 20.87 -9.28 -4.06
CA SER A 486 21.24 -10.70 -3.90
C SER A 486 20.24 -11.63 -4.57
N LYS A 487 18.95 -11.42 -4.35
CA LYS A 487 17.89 -12.22 -4.99
C LYS A 487 17.89 -12.07 -6.53
N LYS A 488 18.24 -10.88 -7.05
CA LYS A 488 18.39 -10.66 -8.51
C LYS A 488 19.59 -11.44 -9.09
N GLU A 489 20.72 -11.46 -8.38
CA GLU A 489 21.91 -12.25 -8.75
C GLU A 489 21.58 -13.74 -8.81
N GLU A 490 20.74 -14.22 -7.91
CA GLU A 490 20.23 -15.59 -7.88
C GLU A 490 19.10 -15.84 -8.89
N SER A 491 18.81 -14.89 -9.78
CA SER A 491 17.69 -14.94 -10.76
C SER A 491 16.31 -15.11 -10.12
N MET A 492 16.17 -14.77 -8.86
CA MET A 492 14.89 -14.82 -8.15
C MET A 492 14.03 -13.59 -8.50
N ARG A 493 12.72 -13.80 -8.50
CA ARG A 493 11.78 -12.69 -8.67
C ARG A 493 11.82 -11.78 -7.44
N VAL A 494 11.89 -10.48 -7.68
CA VAL A 494 11.82 -9.44 -6.66
C VAL A 494 10.82 -8.35 -7.08
N PRO A 495 10.27 -7.58 -6.12
CA PRO A 495 9.48 -6.41 -6.46
C PRO A 495 10.31 -5.39 -7.24
N ASN A 496 9.67 -4.68 -8.15
CA ASN A 496 10.26 -3.54 -8.86
C ASN A 496 9.80 -2.25 -8.18
N TYR A 497 10.76 -1.48 -7.64
CA TYR A 497 10.55 -0.24 -6.90
C TYR A 497 11.13 0.97 -7.64
#